data_d6b0d6000dc2251640aee145ce2141c2
#
_entry.id   d6b0d6000dc2251640aee145ce2141c2
#
_cell.length_a   1.000
_cell.length_b   1.000
_cell.length_c   1.000
_cell.angle_alpha   90.00
_cell.angle_beta   90.00
_cell.angle_gamma   90.00
#
_symmetry.space_group_name_H-M   'P 1'
#
loop_
_entity.id
_entity.type
_entity.pdbx_description
1 polymer ?
#
loop_
_entity_poly.entity_id
_entity_poly.type
_entity_poly.pdbx_seq_one_letter_code
_entity_poly.pdbx_strand_id
1 'polypeptide(L)'
;MQKFKRVDELVDQLKPEKPVYCIRKESIRISSKIFQTKFPGEILYAMKANPHPIVLNTVIESGIKNIDVASIKEIETIKKINASVKCSYMNAVKSRESIREAYFKYDVKTFSLDSKDELIKIIESTNYAKDLELFVRVSVSNEHAEIDLSKKFGSITSEAIGLFRLTNQYSKKIGLSFHVGSQCMHPISYTKGISEIPLAYEIGCMH
;
A
#
# COMPACT_ATOMS: atom_id res chain seq x y z
N MET A 1 24.78 -1.67 -16.47
CA MET A 1 24.93 -2.34 -15.16
C MET A 1 25.63 -3.65 -15.39
N GLN A 2 26.73 -3.90 -14.69
CA GLN A 2 27.49 -5.15 -14.77
C GLN A 2 26.66 -6.29 -14.16
N LYS A 3 26.83 -7.51 -14.69
CA LYS A 3 26.16 -8.72 -14.20
C LYS A 3 27.22 -9.71 -13.71
N PHE A 4 26.99 -10.24 -12.53
CA PHE A 4 27.83 -11.25 -11.90
C PHE A 4 26.97 -12.46 -11.54
N LYS A 5 27.53 -13.65 -11.62
CA LYS A 5 26.84 -14.89 -11.21
C LYS A 5 26.81 -15.06 -9.70
N ARG A 6 27.85 -14.60 -9.03
CA ARG A 6 28.06 -14.71 -7.57
C ARG A 6 28.63 -13.42 -7.00
N VAL A 7 28.40 -13.20 -5.71
CA VAL A 7 28.96 -12.04 -5.00
C VAL A 7 30.48 -12.09 -4.92
N ASP A 8 31.05 -13.30 -4.73
CA ASP A 8 32.52 -13.49 -4.69
C ASP A 8 33.17 -13.01 -5.99
N GLU A 9 32.59 -13.39 -7.14
CA GLU A 9 33.04 -12.95 -8.46
C GLU A 9 33.02 -11.41 -8.60
N LEU A 10 31.98 -10.75 -8.05
CA LEU A 10 31.89 -9.31 -8.01
C LEU A 10 33.03 -8.70 -7.19
N VAL A 11 33.27 -9.25 -5.99
CA VAL A 11 34.30 -8.75 -5.09
C VAL A 11 35.68 -8.93 -5.71
N ASP A 12 35.97 -10.10 -6.29
CA ASP A 12 37.25 -10.41 -6.91
C ASP A 12 37.56 -9.52 -8.11
N GLN A 13 36.53 -9.24 -8.95
CA GLN A 13 36.72 -8.43 -10.16
C GLN A 13 36.72 -6.92 -9.89
N LEU A 14 35.83 -6.43 -9.01
CA LEU A 14 35.68 -4.99 -8.78
C LEU A 14 36.54 -4.48 -7.64
N LYS A 15 36.92 -5.34 -6.67
CA LYS A 15 37.64 -4.96 -5.44
C LYS A 15 37.08 -3.66 -4.83
N PRO A 16 35.75 -3.59 -4.55
CA PRO A 16 35.09 -2.33 -4.24
C PRO A 16 35.56 -1.79 -2.89
N GLU A 17 35.97 -0.52 -2.87
CA GLU A 17 36.32 0.21 -1.65
C GLU A 17 35.10 0.76 -0.89
N LYS A 18 33.92 0.75 -1.54
CA LYS A 18 32.64 1.24 -0.98
C LYS A 18 31.58 0.15 -1.02
N PRO A 19 30.56 0.23 -0.16
CA PRO A 19 29.43 -0.70 -0.19
C PRO A 19 28.77 -0.76 -1.58
N VAL A 20 28.44 -1.97 -2.02
CA VAL A 20 27.80 -2.23 -3.32
C VAL A 20 26.44 -2.89 -3.09
N TYR A 21 25.41 -2.35 -3.71
CA TYR A 21 24.08 -2.95 -3.71
C TYR A 21 23.95 -4.00 -4.81
N CYS A 22 23.62 -5.23 -4.42
CA CYS A 22 23.39 -6.34 -5.34
C CYS A 22 21.88 -6.61 -5.47
N ILE A 23 21.34 -6.47 -6.67
CA ILE A 23 19.91 -6.74 -6.95
C ILE A 23 19.79 -8.05 -7.71
N ARG A 24 19.06 -9.02 -7.16
CA ARG A 24 18.75 -10.30 -7.79
C ARG A 24 17.32 -10.25 -8.36
N LYS A 25 17.19 -9.92 -9.65
CA LYS A 25 15.86 -9.85 -10.30
C LYS A 25 15.09 -11.17 -10.22
N GLU A 26 15.77 -12.30 -10.31
CA GLU A 26 15.12 -13.61 -10.24
C GLU A 26 14.46 -13.87 -8.88
N SER A 27 15.10 -13.47 -7.77
CA SER A 27 14.48 -13.56 -6.44
C SER A 27 13.19 -12.73 -6.34
N ILE A 28 13.16 -11.54 -6.97
CA ILE A 28 11.97 -10.70 -7.03
C ILE A 28 10.85 -11.39 -7.83
N ARG A 29 11.18 -11.98 -8.99
CA ARG A 29 10.21 -12.72 -9.82
C ARG A 29 9.62 -13.91 -9.08
N ILE A 30 10.48 -14.70 -8.42
CA ILE A 30 10.05 -15.86 -7.62
C ILE A 30 9.09 -15.43 -6.52
N SER A 31 9.46 -14.41 -5.72
CA SER A 31 8.61 -13.89 -4.66
C SER A 31 7.27 -13.36 -5.19
N SER A 32 7.29 -12.59 -6.28
CA SER A 32 6.08 -12.09 -6.93
C SER A 32 5.17 -13.24 -7.37
N LYS A 33 5.74 -14.29 -7.96
CA LYS A 33 4.99 -15.47 -8.40
C LYS A 33 4.38 -16.25 -7.22
N ILE A 34 5.13 -16.42 -6.14
CA ILE A 34 4.63 -17.09 -4.92
C ILE A 34 3.39 -16.36 -4.39
N PHE A 35 3.46 -15.03 -4.23
CA PHE A 35 2.31 -14.27 -3.78
C PHE A 35 1.11 -14.40 -4.71
N GLN A 36 1.31 -14.24 -6.03
CA GLN A 36 0.22 -14.34 -7.01
C GLN A 36 -0.43 -15.73 -7.07
N THR A 37 0.31 -16.79 -6.74
CA THR A 37 -0.23 -18.17 -6.75
C THR A 37 -0.82 -18.62 -5.42
N LYS A 38 -0.38 -18.05 -4.30
CA LYS A 38 -0.74 -18.49 -2.94
C LYS A 38 -1.76 -17.58 -2.26
N PHE A 39 -1.78 -16.29 -2.60
CA PHE A 39 -2.69 -15.33 -2.00
C PHE A 39 -3.97 -15.21 -2.83
N PRO A 40 -5.17 -15.41 -2.22
CA PRO A 40 -6.45 -15.40 -2.93
C PRO A 40 -6.99 -13.97 -3.15
N GLY A 41 -6.14 -13.03 -3.54
CA GLY A 41 -6.52 -11.62 -3.72
C GLY A 41 -5.56 -10.87 -4.63
N GLU A 42 -5.84 -9.60 -4.89
CA GLU A 42 -4.96 -8.73 -5.64
C GLU A 42 -3.72 -8.39 -4.82
N ILE A 43 -2.56 -8.47 -5.45
CA ILE A 43 -1.27 -8.12 -4.83
C ILE A 43 -0.93 -6.68 -5.15
N LEU A 44 -0.71 -5.89 -4.10
CA LEU A 44 -0.16 -4.54 -4.19
C LEU A 44 1.28 -4.55 -3.66
N TYR A 45 2.20 -4.05 -4.47
CA TYR A 45 3.57 -3.88 -4.00
C TYR A 45 3.71 -2.55 -3.25
N ALA A 46 4.14 -2.61 -2.00
CA ALA A 46 4.39 -1.40 -1.21
C ALA A 46 5.70 -0.73 -1.66
N MET A 47 5.61 0.39 -2.37
CA MET A 47 6.76 1.08 -2.96
C MET A 47 7.83 1.46 -1.92
N LYS A 48 7.40 1.83 -0.71
CA LYS A 48 8.30 2.18 0.40
C LYS A 48 9.29 1.06 0.79
N ALA A 49 8.98 -0.20 0.46
CA ALA A 49 9.87 -1.33 0.77
C ALA A 49 11.17 -1.26 -0.04
N ASN A 50 11.08 -0.98 -1.34
CA ASN A 50 12.24 -0.70 -2.19
C ASN A 50 11.81 0.06 -3.45
N PRO A 51 12.03 1.39 -3.51
CA PRO A 51 11.62 2.24 -4.63
C PRO A 51 12.62 2.23 -5.80
N HIS A 52 13.65 1.39 -5.78
CA HIS A 52 14.66 1.38 -6.83
C HIS A 52 14.04 1.00 -8.18
N PRO A 53 14.30 1.75 -9.29
CA PRO A 53 13.66 1.54 -10.58
C PRO A 53 13.78 0.10 -11.12
N ILE A 54 14.91 -0.57 -10.89
CA ILE A 54 15.10 -1.97 -11.30
C ILE A 54 14.15 -2.91 -10.57
N VAL A 55 13.91 -2.66 -9.26
CA VAL A 55 12.99 -3.45 -8.46
C VAL A 55 11.57 -3.23 -8.95
N LEU A 56 11.15 -1.96 -9.09
CA LEU A 56 9.81 -1.59 -9.55
C LEU A 56 9.51 -2.17 -10.94
N ASN A 57 10.43 -2.00 -11.90
CA ASN A 57 10.28 -2.60 -13.23
C ASN A 57 10.14 -4.13 -13.14
N THR A 58 10.97 -4.80 -12.33
CA THR A 58 10.93 -6.26 -12.20
C THR A 58 9.61 -6.74 -11.57
N VAL A 59 9.10 -6.03 -10.58
CA VAL A 59 7.80 -6.30 -9.95
C VAL A 59 6.66 -6.16 -10.97
N ILE A 60 6.65 -5.07 -11.74
CA ILE A 60 5.64 -4.80 -12.78
C ILE A 60 5.73 -5.85 -13.91
N GLU A 61 6.93 -6.15 -14.40
CA GLU A 61 7.18 -7.20 -15.40
C GLU A 61 6.73 -8.59 -14.91
N SER A 62 6.74 -8.82 -13.60
CA SER A 62 6.27 -10.07 -12.98
C SER A 62 4.75 -10.17 -12.87
N GLY A 63 3.99 -9.17 -13.35
CA GLY A 63 2.53 -9.20 -13.43
C GLY A 63 1.81 -8.50 -12.27
N ILE A 64 2.52 -7.86 -11.35
CA ILE A 64 1.90 -7.02 -10.30
C ILE A 64 1.53 -5.68 -10.93
N LYS A 65 0.23 -5.38 -10.96
CA LYS A 65 -0.35 -4.25 -11.70
C LYS A 65 -0.81 -3.10 -10.82
N ASN A 66 -0.71 -3.25 -9.50
CA ASN A 66 -1.13 -2.24 -8.53
C ASN A 66 0.00 -2.00 -7.52
N ILE A 67 0.28 -0.74 -7.24
CA ILE A 67 1.34 -0.33 -6.32
C ILE A 67 0.73 0.46 -5.17
N ASP A 68 1.01 0.04 -3.94
CA ASP A 68 0.70 0.82 -2.75
C ASP A 68 1.71 1.97 -2.62
N VAL A 69 1.19 3.18 -2.64
CA VAL A 69 1.96 4.42 -2.60
C VAL A 69 1.56 5.29 -1.40
N ALA A 70 2.51 6.00 -0.85
CA ALA A 70 2.32 6.85 0.33
C ALA A 70 2.50 8.35 0.04
N SER A 71 2.86 8.74 -1.19
CA SER A 71 3.09 10.14 -1.56
C SER A 71 2.85 10.38 -3.05
N ILE A 72 2.62 11.66 -3.39
CA ILE A 72 2.52 12.08 -4.80
C ILE A 72 3.82 11.82 -5.57
N LYS A 73 4.96 11.92 -4.90
CA LYS A 73 6.26 11.65 -5.51
C LYS A 73 6.43 10.18 -5.91
N GLU A 74 5.88 9.28 -5.13
CA GLU A 74 5.85 7.86 -5.47
C GLU A 74 4.95 7.60 -6.66
N ILE A 75 3.76 8.22 -6.71
CA ILE A 75 2.85 8.14 -7.86
C ILE A 75 3.54 8.61 -9.14
N GLU A 76 4.17 9.80 -9.11
CA GLU A 76 4.94 10.31 -10.24
C GLU A 76 6.00 9.32 -10.72
N THR A 77 6.73 8.71 -9.79
CA THR A 77 7.80 7.77 -10.12
C THR A 77 7.26 6.54 -10.82
N ILE A 78 6.16 5.97 -10.32
CA ILE A 78 5.51 4.81 -10.95
C ILE A 78 4.96 5.18 -12.33
N LYS A 79 4.29 6.31 -12.46
CA LYS A 79 3.69 6.73 -13.73
C LYS A 79 4.74 7.05 -14.81
N LYS A 80 5.96 7.48 -14.42
CA LYS A 80 7.11 7.61 -15.32
C LYS A 80 7.66 6.26 -15.77
N ILE A 81 7.61 5.24 -14.93
CA ILE A 81 8.04 3.87 -15.27
C ILE A 81 7.02 3.22 -16.20
N ASN A 82 5.74 3.26 -15.81
CA ASN A 82 4.65 2.70 -16.60
C ASN A 82 3.33 3.41 -16.24
N ALA A 83 2.81 4.20 -17.17
CA ALA A 83 1.59 5.00 -16.96
C ALA A 83 0.33 4.16 -16.73
N SER A 84 0.28 2.90 -17.21
CA SER A 84 -0.88 2.02 -17.07
C SER A 84 -0.97 1.31 -15.70
N VAL A 85 0.09 1.35 -14.91
CA VAL A 85 0.10 0.74 -13.56
C VAL A 85 -0.83 1.52 -12.65
N LYS A 86 -1.70 0.80 -11.94
CA LYS A 86 -2.56 1.38 -10.92
C LYS A 86 -1.74 1.79 -9.70
N CYS A 87 -2.15 2.88 -9.08
CA CYS A 87 -1.63 3.31 -7.78
C CYS A 87 -2.79 3.36 -6.79
N SER A 88 -2.58 2.78 -5.61
CA SER A 88 -3.47 2.89 -4.47
C SER A 88 -2.80 3.79 -3.43
N TYR A 89 -3.38 4.95 -3.15
CA TYR A 89 -2.80 5.93 -2.23
C TYR A 89 -3.22 5.60 -0.79
N MET A 90 -2.48 4.67 -0.18
CA MET A 90 -2.87 4.04 1.09
C MET A 90 -2.33 4.74 2.34
N ASN A 91 -1.69 5.90 2.22
CA ASN A 91 -1.41 6.74 3.39
C ASN A 91 -2.72 7.34 3.93
N ALA A 92 -2.99 7.20 5.23
CA ALA A 92 -4.23 7.64 5.84
C ALA A 92 -4.39 9.17 5.81
N VAL A 93 -3.30 9.94 5.86
CA VAL A 93 -3.32 11.42 5.86
C VAL A 93 -2.62 11.96 4.61
N LYS A 94 -3.30 12.83 3.86
CA LYS A 94 -2.82 13.41 2.60
C LYS A 94 -3.15 14.91 2.53
N SER A 95 -2.36 15.69 1.81
CA SER A 95 -2.72 17.08 1.51
C SER A 95 -3.80 17.16 0.44
N ARG A 96 -4.61 18.22 0.45
CA ARG A 96 -5.62 18.49 -0.59
C ARG A 96 -5.01 18.55 -1.99
N GLU A 97 -3.87 19.18 -2.12
CA GLU A 97 -3.13 19.28 -3.37
C GLU A 97 -2.71 17.89 -3.89
N SER A 98 -2.12 17.07 -3.02
CA SER A 98 -1.73 15.70 -3.38
C SER A 98 -2.90 14.83 -3.81
N ILE A 99 -4.08 14.97 -3.16
CA ILE A 99 -5.28 14.24 -3.55
C ILE A 99 -5.75 14.70 -4.94
N ARG A 100 -5.82 16.01 -5.18
CA ARG A 100 -6.22 16.58 -6.47
C ARG A 100 -5.30 16.11 -7.60
N GLU A 101 -4.00 16.22 -7.40
CA GLU A 101 -3.02 15.80 -8.39
C GLU A 101 -3.08 14.30 -8.65
N ALA A 102 -3.17 13.48 -7.61
CA ALA A 102 -3.32 12.04 -7.73
C ALA A 102 -4.57 11.65 -8.55
N TYR A 103 -5.70 12.27 -8.25
CA TYR A 103 -6.97 11.96 -8.92
C TYR A 103 -7.00 12.47 -10.37
N PHE A 104 -6.79 13.77 -10.59
CA PHE A 104 -7.00 14.40 -11.90
C PHE A 104 -5.87 14.20 -12.89
N LYS A 105 -4.62 14.15 -12.41
CA LYS A 105 -3.44 14.03 -13.27
C LYS A 105 -3.00 12.58 -13.47
N TYR A 106 -3.12 11.76 -12.42
CA TYR A 106 -2.58 10.40 -12.43
C TYR A 106 -3.65 9.30 -12.40
N ASP A 107 -4.92 9.66 -12.45
CA ASP A 107 -6.06 8.73 -12.46
C ASP A 107 -6.07 7.76 -11.26
N VAL A 108 -5.65 8.25 -10.09
CA VAL A 108 -5.73 7.48 -8.85
C VAL A 108 -7.14 7.58 -8.29
N LYS A 109 -7.81 6.45 -8.14
CA LYS A 109 -9.18 6.35 -7.61
C LYS A 109 -9.24 5.77 -6.21
N THR A 110 -8.19 5.07 -5.79
CA THR A 110 -8.12 4.32 -4.54
C THR A 110 -7.39 5.14 -3.48
N PHE A 111 -8.08 5.43 -2.37
CA PHE A 111 -7.53 6.19 -1.24
C PHE A 111 -7.87 5.51 0.08
N SER A 112 -6.96 5.57 1.06
CA SER A 112 -7.20 5.19 2.45
C SER A 112 -7.49 6.43 3.30
N LEU A 113 -8.30 6.25 4.34
CA LEU A 113 -8.64 7.28 5.32
C LEU A 113 -8.86 6.65 6.70
N ASP A 114 -8.74 7.44 7.77
CA ASP A 114 -8.97 6.99 9.14
C ASP A 114 -9.76 8.01 9.99
N SER A 115 -10.27 9.06 9.35
CA SER A 115 -11.06 10.08 10.02
C SER A 115 -12.11 10.69 9.08
N LYS A 116 -13.15 11.27 9.67
CA LYS A 116 -14.17 12.02 8.93
C LYS A 116 -13.59 13.23 8.19
N ASP A 117 -12.63 13.91 8.78
CA ASP A 117 -11.99 15.07 8.17
C ASP A 117 -11.19 14.69 6.93
N GLU A 118 -10.52 13.54 6.95
CA GLU A 118 -9.84 13.01 5.78
C GLU A 118 -10.83 12.60 4.67
N LEU A 119 -11.96 11.98 5.03
CA LEU A 119 -13.03 11.68 4.07
C LEU A 119 -13.54 12.95 3.38
N ILE A 120 -13.90 13.98 4.15
CA ILE A 120 -14.37 15.25 3.61
C ILE A 120 -13.32 15.85 2.68
N LYS A 121 -12.07 15.84 3.10
CA LYS A 121 -10.94 16.34 2.31
C LYS A 121 -10.81 15.61 0.97
N ILE A 122 -10.92 14.28 0.95
CA ILE A 122 -10.87 13.48 -0.29
C ILE A 122 -12.03 13.87 -1.22
N ILE A 123 -13.25 13.89 -0.69
CA ILE A 123 -14.46 14.17 -1.48
C ILE A 123 -14.39 15.57 -2.11
N GLU A 124 -14.07 16.59 -1.33
CA GLU A 124 -13.95 17.98 -1.83
C GLU A 124 -12.81 18.11 -2.83
N SER A 125 -11.65 17.50 -2.56
CA SER A 125 -10.47 17.57 -3.43
C SER A 125 -10.64 16.86 -4.76
N THR A 126 -11.58 15.91 -4.85
CA THR A 126 -11.94 15.20 -6.08
C THR A 126 -13.22 15.72 -6.75
N ASN A 127 -13.72 16.88 -6.32
CA ASN A 127 -14.97 17.48 -6.79
C ASN A 127 -16.17 16.52 -6.69
N TYR A 128 -16.31 15.85 -5.55
CA TYR A 128 -17.40 14.89 -5.27
C TYR A 128 -17.51 13.76 -6.29
N ALA A 129 -16.36 13.25 -6.73
CA ALA A 129 -16.28 12.16 -7.71
C ALA A 129 -17.04 10.92 -7.24
N LYS A 130 -17.68 10.21 -8.20
CA LYS A 130 -18.53 9.04 -7.94
C LYS A 130 -17.82 7.71 -8.21
N ASP A 131 -16.57 7.73 -8.62
CA ASP A 131 -15.77 6.57 -9.00
C ASP A 131 -14.66 6.23 -7.98
N LEU A 132 -14.74 6.82 -6.77
CA LEU A 132 -13.77 6.61 -5.71
C LEU A 132 -13.85 5.19 -5.12
N GLU A 133 -12.69 4.60 -4.88
CA GLU A 133 -12.50 3.38 -4.11
C GLU A 133 -11.87 3.76 -2.76
N LEU A 134 -12.63 3.66 -1.67
CA LEU A 134 -12.22 4.18 -0.38
C LEU A 134 -12.01 3.05 0.63
N PHE A 135 -10.90 3.12 1.37
CA PHE A 135 -10.55 2.15 2.41
C PHE A 135 -10.46 2.84 3.76
N VAL A 136 -11.34 2.46 4.67
CA VAL A 136 -11.27 2.90 6.07
C VAL A 136 -10.20 2.09 6.78
N ARG A 137 -9.20 2.78 7.32
CA ARG A 137 -8.10 2.15 8.06
C ARG A 137 -8.48 1.96 9.51
N VAL A 138 -8.43 0.71 9.96
CA VAL A 138 -8.66 0.30 11.35
C VAL A 138 -7.32 0.20 12.07
N SER A 139 -7.28 0.67 13.30
CA SER A 139 -6.13 0.51 14.20
C SER A 139 -6.13 -0.90 14.78
N VAL A 140 -5.03 -1.62 14.59
CA VAL A 140 -4.79 -2.95 15.16
C VAL A 140 -3.53 -2.89 16.02
N SER A 141 -3.67 -3.16 17.31
CA SER A 141 -2.54 -3.25 18.24
C SER A 141 -1.70 -4.50 17.96
N ASN A 142 -0.39 -4.35 17.93
CA ASN A 142 0.53 -5.45 17.66
C ASN A 142 1.79 -5.40 18.54
N GLU A 143 1.84 -6.29 19.52
CA GLU A 143 2.97 -6.45 20.44
C GLU A 143 4.20 -7.13 19.78
N HIS A 144 4.02 -7.72 18.59
CA HIS A 144 5.08 -8.41 17.85
C HIS A 144 5.74 -7.56 16.75
N ALA A 145 5.39 -6.28 16.65
CA ALA A 145 6.02 -5.35 15.72
C ALA A 145 7.14 -4.58 16.44
N GLU A 146 8.26 -4.34 15.77
CA GLU A 146 9.29 -3.44 16.31
C GLU A 146 8.78 -2.01 16.48
N ILE A 147 7.89 -1.57 15.56
CA ILE A 147 7.23 -0.28 15.64
C ILE A 147 5.72 -0.50 15.52
N ASP A 148 5.02 -0.33 16.64
CA ASP A 148 3.57 -0.32 16.67
C ASP A 148 3.04 1.01 16.08
N LEU A 149 2.20 0.90 15.05
CA LEU A 149 1.58 2.04 14.37
C LEU A 149 0.14 2.29 14.82
N SER A 150 -0.40 1.50 15.73
CA SER A 150 -1.80 1.60 16.20
C SER A 150 -2.12 2.93 16.87
N LYS A 151 -1.11 3.55 17.50
CA LYS A 151 -1.24 4.87 18.15
C LYS A 151 -1.09 6.05 17.19
N LYS A 152 -0.67 5.78 15.94
CA LYS A 152 -0.38 6.84 14.96
C LYS A 152 -1.44 6.93 13.87
N PHE A 153 -1.96 5.81 13.41
CA PHE A 153 -2.89 5.72 12.31
C PHE A 153 -3.97 4.67 12.55
N GLY A 154 -5.13 4.93 11.96
CA GLY A 154 -6.27 4.06 12.00
C GLY A 154 -7.29 4.47 13.07
N SER A 155 -8.56 4.37 12.74
CA SER A 155 -9.66 4.54 13.68
C SER A 155 -9.76 3.34 14.61
N ILE A 156 -10.13 3.55 15.85
CA ILE A 156 -10.52 2.45 16.75
C ILE A 156 -11.79 1.77 16.21
N THR A 157 -11.97 0.49 16.48
CA THR A 157 -13.03 -0.33 15.86
C THR A 157 -14.41 0.27 16.03
N SER A 158 -14.73 0.83 17.20
CA SER A 158 -16.02 1.48 17.47
C SER A 158 -16.31 2.71 16.60
N GLU A 159 -15.29 3.52 16.29
CA GLU A 159 -15.40 4.69 15.42
C GLU A 159 -15.37 4.30 13.94
N ALA A 160 -14.57 3.26 13.61
CA ALA A 160 -14.41 2.78 12.24
C ALA A 160 -15.75 2.36 11.62
N ILE A 161 -16.69 1.80 12.40
CA ILE A 161 -18.03 1.40 11.96
C ILE A 161 -18.82 2.61 11.45
N GLY A 162 -18.87 3.68 12.23
CA GLY A 162 -19.55 4.92 11.85
C GLY A 162 -18.90 5.59 10.63
N LEU A 163 -17.57 5.60 10.61
CA LEU A 163 -16.80 6.14 9.49
C LEU A 163 -17.01 5.29 8.21
N PHE A 164 -17.06 3.97 8.32
CA PHE A 164 -17.33 3.07 7.20
C PHE A 164 -18.71 3.35 6.57
N ARG A 165 -19.77 3.44 7.40
CA ARG A 165 -21.12 3.78 6.91
C ARG A 165 -21.16 5.12 6.20
N LEU A 166 -20.51 6.13 6.77
CA LEU A 166 -20.43 7.45 6.14
C LEU A 166 -19.66 7.40 4.82
N THR A 167 -18.52 6.71 4.79
CA THR A 167 -17.67 6.58 3.60
C THR A 167 -18.39 5.85 2.47
N ASN A 168 -19.21 4.85 2.78
CA ASN A 168 -19.99 4.10 1.80
C ASN A 168 -20.91 4.97 0.94
N GLN A 169 -21.42 6.09 1.49
CA GLN A 169 -22.28 7.03 0.76
C GLN A 169 -21.57 7.77 -0.37
N TYR A 170 -20.24 7.82 -0.32
CA TYR A 170 -19.41 8.60 -1.26
C TYR A 170 -18.49 7.73 -2.11
N SER A 171 -18.49 6.42 -1.92
CA SER A 171 -17.57 5.50 -2.60
C SER A 171 -18.31 4.61 -3.61
N LYS A 172 -17.68 4.37 -4.75
CA LYS A 172 -18.09 3.32 -5.69
C LYS A 172 -17.75 1.93 -5.14
N LYS A 173 -16.65 1.85 -4.42
CA LYS A 173 -16.16 0.64 -3.77
C LYS A 173 -15.61 0.99 -2.41
N ILE A 174 -16.02 0.25 -1.39
CA ILE A 174 -15.54 0.46 -0.02
C ILE A 174 -14.86 -0.79 0.50
N GLY A 175 -13.87 -0.60 1.36
CA GLY A 175 -13.16 -1.65 2.06
C GLY A 175 -12.62 -1.21 3.40
N LEU A 176 -12.14 -2.18 4.16
CA LEU A 176 -11.37 -1.95 5.37
C LEU A 176 -9.90 -2.25 5.12
N SER A 177 -9.03 -1.55 5.80
CA SER A 177 -7.58 -1.80 5.76
C SER A 177 -7.00 -1.72 7.16
N PHE A 178 -5.90 -2.43 7.37
CA PHE A 178 -5.13 -2.37 8.62
C PHE A 178 -3.65 -2.53 8.33
N HIS A 179 -2.82 -2.21 9.31
CA HIS A 179 -1.38 -2.41 9.23
C HIS A 179 -0.88 -3.00 10.55
N VAL A 180 -0.20 -4.11 10.47
CA VAL A 180 0.32 -4.86 11.63
C VAL A 180 1.58 -4.27 12.28
N GLY A 181 1.99 -3.07 11.88
CA GLY A 181 3.23 -2.45 12.35
C GLY A 181 4.45 -2.81 11.49
N SER A 182 5.55 -2.08 11.69
CA SER A 182 6.79 -2.30 10.95
C SER A 182 7.55 -3.49 11.52
N GLN A 183 8.22 -4.24 10.64
CA GLN A 183 9.04 -5.42 11.01
C GLN A 183 8.25 -6.44 11.85
N CYS A 184 7.01 -6.72 11.43
CA CYS A 184 6.19 -7.74 12.07
C CYS A 184 6.71 -9.14 11.71
N MET A 185 7.31 -9.81 12.68
CA MET A 185 7.94 -11.13 12.50
C MET A 185 7.01 -12.31 12.81
N HIS A 186 5.81 -12.05 13.34
CA HIS A 186 4.91 -13.11 13.77
C HIS A 186 3.60 -13.15 12.97
N PRO A 187 3.28 -14.29 12.30
CA PRO A 187 2.07 -14.40 11.47
C PRO A 187 0.75 -14.17 12.23
N ILE A 188 0.71 -14.44 13.52
CA ILE A 188 -0.50 -14.26 14.36
C ILE A 188 -1.04 -12.83 14.35
N SER A 189 -0.17 -11.86 14.13
CA SER A 189 -0.56 -10.45 14.03
C SER A 189 -1.50 -10.18 12.85
N TYR A 190 -1.27 -10.88 11.73
CA TYR A 190 -2.18 -10.80 10.58
C TYR A 190 -3.52 -11.48 10.87
N THR A 191 -3.49 -12.64 11.55
CA THR A 191 -4.71 -13.35 11.95
C THR A 191 -5.55 -12.48 12.89
N LYS A 192 -4.92 -11.83 13.88
CA LYS A 192 -5.60 -10.89 14.78
C LYS A 192 -6.23 -9.73 13.99
N GLY A 193 -5.46 -9.07 13.12
CA GLY A 193 -6.00 -8.00 12.29
C GLY A 193 -7.18 -8.44 11.42
N ILE A 194 -7.07 -9.61 10.80
CA ILE A 194 -8.15 -10.16 9.98
C ILE A 194 -9.38 -10.47 10.84
N SER A 195 -9.24 -10.96 12.06
CA SER A 195 -10.38 -11.29 12.93
C SER A 195 -11.13 -10.06 13.46
N GLU A 196 -10.48 -8.91 13.53
CA GLU A 196 -11.11 -7.64 13.92
C GLU A 196 -11.91 -6.98 12.78
N ILE A 197 -11.57 -7.26 11.53
CA ILE A 197 -12.20 -6.67 10.33
C ILE A 197 -13.63 -7.16 10.09
N PRO A 198 -13.96 -8.48 10.16
CA PRO A 198 -15.31 -8.97 9.88
C PRO A 198 -16.36 -8.33 10.80
N LEU A 199 -16.04 -8.16 12.08
CA LEU A 199 -16.96 -7.55 13.04
C LEU A 199 -17.33 -6.11 12.61
N ALA A 200 -16.34 -5.31 12.20
CA ALA A 200 -16.59 -3.96 11.72
C ALA A 200 -17.34 -3.95 10.38
N TYR A 201 -17.07 -4.90 9.48
CA TYR A 201 -17.73 -5.03 8.19
C TYR A 201 -19.19 -5.48 8.34
N GLU A 202 -19.46 -6.53 9.12
CA GLU A 202 -20.81 -7.04 9.37
C GLU A 202 -21.70 -5.98 10.00
N ILE A 203 -21.23 -5.30 11.05
CA ILE A 203 -21.96 -4.19 11.69
C ILE A 203 -22.14 -2.99 10.74
N GLY A 204 -21.17 -2.73 9.87
CA GLY A 204 -21.23 -1.65 8.88
C GLY A 204 -22.24 -1.89 7.77
N CYS A 205 -22.50 -3.14 7.40
CA CYS A 205 -23.42 -3.55 6.32
C CYS A 205 -24.85 -3.85 6.80
N MET A 206 -25.11 -3.91 8.11
CA MET A 206 -26.43 -4.28 8.66
C MET A 206 -27.49 -3.16 8.64
N HIS A 207 -27.25 -2.02 7.94
CA HIS A 207 -28.25 -0.94 7.85
C HIS A 207 -28.23 -0.23 6.50
#